data_d7ba8de2c6ddf0adcddd9223459dadeb
#
_entry.id   d7ba8de2c6ddf0adcddd9223459dadeb
#
_cell.length_a   1.000
_cell.length_b   1.000
_cell.length_c   1.000
_cell.angle_alpha   90.00
_cell.angle_beta   90.00
_cell.angle_gamma   90.00
#
_symmetry.space_group_name_H-M   'P 1'
#
loop_
_entity.id
_entity.type
_entity.pdbx_description
1 polymer ?
#
loop_
_entity_poly.entity_id
_entity_poly.type
_entity_poly.pdbx_seq_one_letter_code
_entity_poly.pdbx_strand_id
1 'polypeptide(L)'
;PKIVFESEKDDVGIDYRVTIPAVVIVLSVVLWGLLNPTSFSTFSQNALSVVITNFGWAFVLCTTIFLAFAIIVALSKFGNIKLGRNDEAPEFSTFSWIAMMFAAGMGIGLMFYGVTEPLTHYRTGIPGNEPKNIGDAMSSTLLHWTLHPWAIYGIFGLAIAYSTFRLGRRQLLSSAFIPLIGERGAKGWSGRVIDILAIIATIFGTACSLGIGATQISAGLTAAGIVKNPSMSTIVVIVSILTLAYLMSAMSGVGNGIRYV
;
A
#
# COMPACT_ATOMS: atom_id res chain seq x y z
N PRO A 1 29.80 -0.98 20.51
CA PRO A 1 30.19 -0.38 19.25
C PRO A 1 29.38 0.91 19.11
N LYS A 2 30.09 2.07 19.09
CA LYS A 2 29.47 3.36 18.75
C LYS A 2 29.07 3.24 17.28
N ILE A 3 27.77 3.15 17.00
CA ILE A 3 27.25 3.34 15.66
C ILE A 3 27.41 4.84 15.40
N VAL A 4 28.46 5.20 14.68
CA VAL A 4 28.67 6.55 14.17
C VAL A 4 27.64 6.73 13.07
N PHE A 5 26.59 7.48 13.37
CA PHE A 5 25.69 8.01 12.35
C PHE A 5 26.43 9.16 11.65
N GLU A 6 27.40 8.85 10.80
CA GLU A 6 27.73 9.74 9.71
C GLU A 6 26.50 9.73 8.80
N SER A 7 25.69 10.77 8.92
CA SER A 7 24.76 11.15 7.88
C SER A 7 25.63 11.35 6.64
N GLU A 8 25.79 10.31 5.83
CA GLU A 8 26.12 10.49 4.43
C GLU A 8 25.06 11.46 3.92
N LYS A 9 25.44 12.72 3.74
CA LYS A 9 24.67 13.68 2.94
C LYS A 9 24.73 13.15 1.52
N ASP A 10 24.00 12.08 1.32
CA ASP A 10 23.86 11.47 0.02
C ASP A 10 23.20 12.51 -0.88
N ASP A 11 23.88 12.76 -1.95
CA ASP A 11 23.39 13.45 -3.13
C ASP A 11 21.90 13.09 -3.35
N VAL A 12 21.01 14.05 -3.15
CA VAL A 12 19.55 13.89 -3.28
C VAL A 12 19.21 13.77 -4.78
N GLY A 13 20.09 13.17 -5.55
CA GLY A 13 19.97 12.97 -6.98
C GLY A 13 18.99 11.84 -7.33
N ILE A 14 18.26 12.03 -8.41
CA ILE A 14 17.40 10.99 -9.01
C ILE A 14 18.29 9.88 -9.56
N ASP A 15 18.11 8.64 -9.11
CA ASP A 15 18.75 7.48 -9.76
C ASP A 15 18.01 7.16 -11.06
N TYR A 16 18.54 7.69 -12.16
CA TYR A 16 17.99 7.47 -13.51
C TYR A 16 17.95 5.99 -13.92
N ARG A 17 18.79 5.13 -13.33
CA ARG A 17 18.81 3.68 -13.59
C ARG A 17 17.62 2.95 -12.96
N VAL A 18 16.95 3.57 -12.00
CA VAL A 18 15.71 3.10 -11.38
C VAL A 18 14.53 3.85 -11.98
N THR A 19 14.62 5.17 -12.06
CA THR A 19 13.50 6.02 -12.46
C THR A 19 13.10 5.82 -13.91
N ILE A 20 14.05 5.78 -14.85
CA ILE A 20 13.72 5.64 -16.28
C ILE A 20 13.01 4.30 -16.56
N PRO A 21 13.53 3.13 -16.15
CA PRO A 21 12.81 1.87 -16.36
C PRO A 21 11.41 1.86 -15.71
N ALA A 22 11.29 2.37 -14.50
CA ALA A 22 9.99 2.43 -13.82
C ALA A 22 8.98 3.29 -14.61
N VAL A 23 9.38 4.49 -15.04
CA VAL A 23 8.54 5.40 -15.84
C VAL A 23 8.18 4.75 -17.19
N VAL A 24 9.13 4.13 -17.89
CA VAL A 24 8.87 3.46 -19.17
C VAL A 24 7.85 2.34 -19.00
N ILE A 25 7.98 1.50 -17.96
CA ILE A 25 7.02 0.42 -17.69
C ILE A 25 5.64 0.99 -17.39
N VAL A 26 5.55 1.97 -16.48
CA VAL A 26 4.27 2.59 -16.12
C VAL A 26 3.58 3.23 -17.32
N LEU A 27 4.31 4.04 -18.10
CA LEU A 27 3.76 4.67 -19.30
C LEU A 27 3.34 3.65 -20.36
N SER A 28 4.11 2.58 -20.55
CA SER A 28 3.76 1.52 -21.50
C SER A 28 2.45 0.83 -21.11
N VAL A 29 2.26 0.53 -19.82
CA VAL A 29 1.01 -0.06 -19.32
C VAL A 29 -0.17 0.90 -19.45
N VAL A 30 0.03 2.17 -19.12
CA VAL A 30 -1.00 3.22 -19.26
C VAL A 30 -1.40 3.39 -20.73
N LEU A 31 -0.43 3.51 -21.61
CA LEU A 31 -0.69 3.63 -23.05
C LEU A 31 -1.40 2.40 -23.61
N TRP A 32 -1.02 1.19 -23.20
CA TRP A 32 -1.73 -0.01 -23.59
C TRP A 32 -3.20 0.02 -23.13
N GLY A 33 -3.46 0.37 -21.88
CA GLY A 33 -4.83 0.50 -21.35
C GLY A 33 -5.68 1.54 -22.08
N LEU A 34 -5.06 2.66 -22.52
CA LEU A 34 -5.74 3.73 -23.26
C LEU A 34 -5.98 3.35 -24.73
N LEU A 35 -4.99 2.75 -25.39
CA LEU A 35 -5.06 2.46 -26.83
C LEU A 35 -5.84 1.18 -27.12
N ASN A 36 -5.81 0.21 -26.23
CA ASN A 36 -6.54 -1.05 -26.40
C ASN A 36 -7.09 -1.58 -25.07
N PRO A 37 -8.17 -0.98 -24.53
CA PRO A 37 -8.74 -1.31 -23.23
C PRO A 37 -9.18 -2.80 -23.13
N THR A 38 -9.73 -3.34 -24.23
CA THR A 38 -10.21 -4.73 -24.25
C THR A 38 -9.06 -5.72 -24.11
N SER A 39 -7.99 -5.55 -24.89
CA SER A 39 -6.80 -6.41 -24.80
C SER A 39 -6.14 -6.31 -23.42
N PHE A 40 -6.03 -5.09 -22.89
CA PHE A 40 -5.48 -4.85 -21.54
C PHE A 40 -6.32 -5.52 -20.45
N SER A 41 -7.64 -5.39 -20.51
CA SER A 41 -8.56 -6.02 -19.55
C SER A 41 -8.47 -7.54 -19.59
N THR A 42 -8.50 -8.13 -20.79
CA THR A 42 -8.38 -9.59 -20.98
C THR A 42 -7.05 -10.12 -20.43
N PHE A 43 -5.96 -9.46 -20.78
CA PHE A 43 -4.63 -9.83 -20.25
C PHE A 43 -4.58 -9.75 -18.73
N SER A 44 -5.06 -8.63 -18.16
CA SER A 44 -5.03 -8.39 -16.71
C SER A 44 -5.85 -9.42 -15.94
N GLN A 45 -7.03 -9.77 -16.44
CA GLN A 45 -7.89 -10.81 -15.84
C GLN A 45 -7.23 -12.18 -15.91
N ASN A 46 -6.66 -12.55 -17.07
CA ASN A 46 -5.95 -13.80 -17.22
C ASN A 46 -4.72 -13.89 -16.32
N ALA A 47 -3.91 -12.81 -16.27
CA ALA A 47 -2.75 -12.75 -15.40
C ALA A 47 -3.15 -12.87 -13.91
N LEU A 48 -4.20 -12.17 -13.49
CA LEU A 48 -4.73 -12.26 -12.13
C LEU A 48 -5.20 -13.69 -11.83
N SER A 49 -5.95 -14.31 -12.74
CA SER A 49 -6.41 -15.70 -12.58
C SER A 49 -5.24 -16.67 -12.42
N VAL A 50 -4.21 -16.57 -13.26
CA VAL A 50 -3.00 -17.40 -13.17
C VAL A 50 -2.30 -17.20 -11.82
N VAL A 51 -2.16 -15.97 -11.37
CA VAL A 51 -1.51 -15.66 -10.07
C VAL A 51 -2.34 -16.25 -8.92
N ILE A 52 -3.64 -16.01 -8.88
CA ILE A 52 -4.50 -16.52 -7.80
C ILE A 52 -4.52 -18.04 -7.78
N THR A 53 -4.68 -18.67 -8.94
CA THR A 53 -4.79 -20.14 -9.03
C THR A 53 -3.49 -20.84 -8.60
N ASN A 54 -2.35 -20.31 -9.01
CA ASN A 54 -1.06 -20.98 -8.74
C ASN A 54 -0.41 -20.55 -7.44
N PHE A 55 -0.60 -19.30 -7.01
CA PHE A 55 0.10 -18.72 -5.87
C PHE A 55 -0.82 -18.23 -4.74
N GLY A 56 -2.15 -18.38 -4.85
CA GLY A 56 -3.09 -17.95 -3.81
C GLY A 56 -2.74 -18.54 -2.43
N TRP A 57 -2.41 -19.82 -2.38
CA TRP A 57 -1.96 -20.48 -1.14
C TRP A 57 -0.70 -19.84 -0.55
N ALA A 58 0.24 -19.41 -1.39
CA ALA A 58 1.48 -18.80 -0.94
C ALA A 58 1.22 -17.40 -0.34
N PHE A 59 0.30 -16.62 -0.90
CA PHE A 59 -0.10 -15.34 -0.32
C PHE A 59 -0.70 -15.53 1.08
N VAL A 60 -1.64 -16.47 1.23
CA VAL A 60 -2.24 -16.75 2.55
C VAL A 60 -1.19 -17.23 3.55
N LEU A 61 -0.29 -18.11 3.13
CA LEU A 61 0.79 -18.60 3.99
C LEU A 61 1.74 -17.46 4.40
N CYS A 62 2.20 -16.64 3.46
CA CYS A 62 3.09 -15.52 3.75
C CYS A 62 2.43 -14.50 4.70
N THR A 63 1.16 -14.14 4.46
CA THR A 63 0.46 -13.20 5.33
C THR A 63 0.25 -13.74 6.74
N THR A 64 -0.01 -15.04 6.87
CA THR A 64 -0.10 -15.73 8.17
C THR A 64 1.24 -15.74 8.89
N ILE A 65 2.34 -16.01 8.18
CA ILE A 65 3.70 -15.94 8.74
C ILE A 65 4.01 -14.51 9.20
N PHE A 66 3.65 -13.50 8.41
CA PHE A 66 3.83 -12.09 8.80
C PHE A 66 3.04 -11.74 10.06
N LEU A 67 1.80 -12.21 10.16
CA LEU A 67 0.98 -12.02 11.36
C LEU A 67 1.62 -12.67 12.58
N ALA A 68 2.02 -13.93 12.47
CA ALA A 68 2.70 -14.64 13.56
C ALA A 68 3.99 -13.92 13.97
N PHE A 69 4.80 -13.50 13.00
CA PHE A 69 6.02 -12.75 13.25
C PHE A 69 5.75 -11.41 13.95
N ALA A 70 4.75 -10.65 13.50
CA ALA A 70 4.37 -9.38 14.12
C ALA A 70 3.97 -9.56 15.59
N ILE A 71 3.17 -10.59 15.89
CA ILE A 71 2.76 -10.92 17.26
C ILE A 71 3.98 -11.33 18.11
N ILE A 72 4.85 -12.20 17.58
CA ILE A 72 6.06 -12.64 18.28
C ILE A 72 6.97 -11.45 18.60
N VAL A 73 7.18 -10.54 17.64
CA VAL A 73 8.00 -9.33 17.86
C VAL A 73 7.37 -8.45 18.92
N ALA A 74 6.06 -8.19 18.84
CA ALA A 74 5.34 -7.33 19.78
C ALA A 74 5.38 -7.86 21.22
N LEU A 75 5.27 -9.17 21.41
CA LEU A 75 5.26 -9.81 22.73
C LEU A 75 6.66 -10.17 23.26
N SER A 76 7.71 -10.03 22.44
CA SER A 76 9.07 -10.35 22.82
C SER A 76 9.83 -9.12 23.32
N LYS A 77 11.08 -9.35 23.79
CA LYS A 77 12.00 -8.28 24.14
C LYS A 77 12.30 -7.30 22.98
N PHE A 78 12.07 -7.73 21.76
CA PHE A 78 12.30 -6.91 20.56
C PHE A 78 11.24 -5.81 20.38
N GLY A 79 10.03 -5.97 20.95
CA GLY A 79 8.99 -4.94 20.95
C GLY A 79 9.39 -3.66 21.68
N ASN A 80 10.41 -3.71 22.55
CA ASN A 80 10.93 -2.53 23.26
C ASN A 80 12.04 -1.77 22.50
N ILE A 81 12.43 -2.23 21.31
CA ILE A 81 13.45 -1.56 20.50
C ILE A 81 12.83 -0.29 19.91
N LYS A 82 13.40 0.88 20.25
CA LYS A 82 13.02 2.14 19.60
C LYS A 82 13.43 2.10 18.13
N LEU A 83 12.53 2.52 17.24
CA LEU A 83 12.83 2.63 15.80
C LEU A 83 13.75 3.83 15.50
N GLY A 84 13.65 4.91 16.26
CA GLY A 84 14.58 6.03 16.24
C GLY A 84 15.78 5.84 17.16
N ARG A 85 16.51 6.93 17.44
CA ARG A 85 17.63 6.94 18.37
C ARG A 85 17.12 6.78 19.80
N ASN A 86 17.98 6.30 20.70
CA ASN A 86 17.57 6.06 22.09
C ASN A 86 17.29 7.37 22.85
N ASP A 87 17.96 8.45 22.47
CA ASP A 87 17.91 9.79 23.04
C ASP A 87 16.85 10.69 22.39
N GLU A 88 16.21 10.25 21.34
CA GLU A 88 15.16 11.02 20.67
C GLU A 88 13.82 10.94 21.41
N ALA A 89 13.16 12.11 21.54
CA ALA A 89 11.79 12.21 21.98
C ALA A 89 10.83 11.91 20.78
N PRO A 90 9.60 11.46 21.05
CA PRO A 90 8.60 11.31 19.99
C PRO A 90 8.36 12.64 19.26
N GLU A 91 8.39 12.61 17.92
CA GLU A 91 8.16 13.77 17.06
C GLU A 91 6.71 14.27 17.14
N PHE A 92 5.77 13.33 17.28
CA PHE A 92 4.34 13.61 17.32
C PHE A 92 3.74 13.28 18.69
N SER A 93 2.71 14.03 19.09
CA SER A 93 1.92 13.69 20.27
C SER A 93 1.22 12.35 20.05
N THR A 94 0.90 11.63 21.12
CA THR A 94 0.19 10.34 21.05
C THR A 94 -1.14 10.47 20.28
N PHE A 95 -1.87 11.58 20.46
CA PHE A 95 -3.11 11.82 19.75
C PHE A 95 -2.88 11.97 18.23
N SER A 96 -1.89 12.78 17.82
CA SER A 96 -1.57 12.94 16.39
C SER A 96 -1.10 11.63 15.77
N TRP A 97 -0.32 10.83 16.50
CA TRP A 97 0.12 9.52 16.04
C TRP A 97 -1.06 8.56 15.84
N ILE A 98 -1.98 8.48 16.82
CA ILE A 98 -3.19 7.65 16.70
C ILE A 98 -4.06 8.14 15.52
N ALA A 99 -4.24 9.45 15.35
CA ALA A 99 -5.01 10.01 14.25
C ALA A 99 -4.41 9.65 12.86
N MET A 100 -3.08 9.76 12.71
CA MET A 100 -2.40 9.35 11.48
C MET A 100 -2.54 7.85 11.20
N MET A 101 -2.41 7.00 12.23
CA MET A 101 -2.60 5.55 12.10
C MET A 101 -4.05 5.21 11.73
N PHE A 102 -5.02 5.89 12.34
CA PHE A 102 -6.44 5.74 12.02
C PHE A 102 -6.72 6.17 10.58
N ALA A 103 -6.24 7.33 10.16
CA ALA A 103 -6.42 7.83 8.79
C ALA A 103 -5.80 6.89 7.74
N ALA A 104 -4.65 6.31 8.03
CA ALA A 104 -4.04 5.30 7.15
C ALA A 104 -4.87 4.01 7.07
N GLY A 105 -5.58 3.65 8.16
CA GLY A 105 -6.37 2.45 8.26
C GLY A 105 -7.79 2.55 7.73
N MET A 106 -8.43 3.68 7.97
CA MET A 106 -9.84 3.91 7.65
C MET A 106 -10.02 4.58 6.29
N GLY A 107 -9.34 4.05 5.29
CA GLY A 107 -9.46 4.52 3.93
C GLY A 107 -10.79 4.12 3.26
N ILE A 108 -11.02 4.67 2.08
CA ILE A 108 -12.19 4.41 1.23
C ILE A 108 -12.43 2.90 1.01
N GLY A 109 -11.35 2.12 0.88
CA GLY A 109 -11.44 0.66 0.73
C GLY A 109 -12.22 0.02 1.86
N LEU A 110 -11.85 0.27 3.11
CA LEU A 110 -12.52 -0.31 4.27
C LEU A 110 -13.97 0.18 4.39
N MET A 111 -14.22 1.47 4.19
CA MET A 111 -15.58 2.02 4.28
C MET A 111 -16.52 1.42 3.23
N PHE A 112 -16.02 1.13 2.04
CA PHE A 112 -16.83 0.53 0.98
C PHE A 112 -16.95 -0.98 1.13
N TYR A 113 -15.81 -1.67 1.23
CA TYR A 113 -15.80 -3.14 1.27
C TYR A 113 -16.28 -3.69 2.60
N GLY A 114 -16.21 -2.93 3.69
CA GLY A 114 -16.79 -3.32 4.97
C GLY A 114 -18.30 -3.60 4.91
N VAL A 115 -18.99 -3.00 3.95
CA VAL A 115 -20.42 -3.27 3.68
C VAL A 115 -20.60 -4.15 2.45
N THR A 116 -19.91 -3.83 1.36
CA THR A 116 -20.14 -4.48 0.06
C THR A 116 -19.64 -5.93 0.04
N GLU A 117 -18.52 -6.20 0.69
CA GLU A 117 -17.91 -7.53 0.65
C GLU A 117 -18.73 -8.58 1.39
N PRO A 118 -19.16 -8.38 2.65
CA PRO A 118 -20.01 -9.37 3.31
C PRO A 118 -21.33 -9.59 2.60
N LEU A 119 -21.93 -8.54 2.00
CA LEU A 119 -23.14 -8.69 1.20
C LEU A 119 -22.90 -9.50 -0.08
N THR A 120 -21.75 -9.29 -0.73
CA THR A 120 -21.37 -10.05 -1.93
C THR A 120 -21.17 -11.52 -1.58
N HIS A 121 -20.33 -11.81 -0.56
CA HIS A 121 -20.11 -13.20 -0.11
C HIS A 121 -21.39 -13.89 0.35
N TYR A 122 -22.29 -13.15 1.00
CA TYR A 122 -23.59 -13.70 1.37
C TYR A 122 -24.44 -14.08 0.15
N ARG A 123 -24.41 -13.28 -0.92
CA ARG A 123 -25.21 -13.50 -2.12
C ARG A 123 -24.63 -14.56 -3.06
N THR A 124 -23.31 -14.54 -3.25
CA THR A 124 -22.64 -15.38 -4.25
C THR A 124 -21.98 -16.63 -3.66
N GLY A 125 -21.85 -16.70 -2.34
CA GLY A 125 -20.99 -17.68 -1.66
C GLY A 125 -19.52 -17.29 -1.71
N ILE A 126 -18.72 -17.94 -0.88
CA ILE A 126 -17.26 -17.94 -0.99
C ILE A 126 -16.79 -19.21 -1.70
N PRO A 127 -15.58 -19.28 -2.27
CA PRO A 127 -15.11 -20.46 -2.97
C PRO A 127 -15.23 -21.72 -2.12
N GLY A 128 -15.98 -22.71 -2.63
CA GLY A 128 -16.20 -24.00 -1.95
C GLY A 128 -17.39 -24.05 -0.99
N ASN A 129 -18.10 -22.94 -0.76
CA ASN A 129 -19.24 -22.90 0.15
C ASN A 129 -20.51 -22.34 -0.54
N GLU A 130 -21.65 -22.80 -0.05
CA GLU A 130 -22.96 -22.36 -0.57
C GLU A 130 -23.26 -20.90 -0.20
N PRO A 131 -24.01 -20.18 -1.06
CA PRO A 131 -24.50 -18.84 -0.77
C PRO A 131 -25.42 -18.79 0.47
N LYS A 132 -25.66 -17.58 0.98
CA LYS A 132 -26.56 -17.28 2.10
C LYS A 132 -26.09 -17.76 3.48
N ASN A 133 -24.82 -18.08 3.63
CA ASN A 133 -24.21 -18.33 4.92
C ASN A 133 -23.58 -17.03 5.47
N ILE A 134 -24.14 -16.51 6.57
CA ILE A 134 -23.64 -15.27 7.20
C ILE A 134 -22.28 -15.50 7.82
N GLY A 135 -22.03 -16.67 8.44
CA GLY A 135 -20.75 -16.99 9.06
C GLY A 135 -19.61 -16.99 8.06
N ASP A 136 -19.79 -17.62 6.92
CA ASP A 136 -18.80 -17.68 5.85
C ASP A 136 -18.55 -16.29 5.24
N ALA A 137 -19.61 -15.53 4.99
CA ALA A 137 -19.50 -14.17 4.47
C ALA A 137 -18.72 -13.25 5.41
N MET A 138 -19.01 -13.30 6.69
CA MET A 138 -18.33 -12.46 7.69
C MET A 138 -16.89 -12.93 7.95
N SER A 139 -16.64 -14.24 8.05
CA SER A 139 -15.30 -14.75 8.29
C SER A 139 -14.33 -14.41 7.15
N SER A 140 -14.80 -14.54 5.90
CA SER A 140 -14.02 -14.15 4.73
C SER A 140 -13.72 -12.65 4.73
N THR A 141 -14.73 -11.82 4.98
CA THR A 141 -14.54 -10.36 5.06
C THR A 141 -13.57 -9.98 6.20
N LEU A 142 -13.69 -10.59 7.36
CA LEU A 142 -12.77 -10.33 8.47
C LEU A 142 -11.35 -10.78 8.14
N LEU A 143 -11.16 -11.89 7.44
CA LEU A 143 -9.84 -12.33 6.98
C LEU A 143 -9.18 -11.28 6.08
N HIS A 144 -9.96 -10.67 5.17
CA HIS A 144 -9.46 -9.69 4.20
C HIS A 144 -9.21 -8.30 4.80
N TRP A 145 -9.86 -7.93 5.91
CA TRP A 145 -9.83 -6.55 6.42
C TRP A 145 -9.31 -6.40 7.86
N THR A 146 -8.94 -7.49 8.54
CA THR A 146 -8.43 -7.41 9.90
C THR A 146 -6.93 -7.71 9.99
N LEU A 147 -6.53 -8.70 10.73
CA LEU A 147 -5.15 -8.94 11.15
C LEU A 147 -4.18 -9.19 9.98
N HIS A 148 -4.59 -9.97 8.96
CA HIS A 148 -3.70 -10.39 7.89
C HIS A 148 -3.20 -9.23 7.03
N PRO A 149 -4.05 -8.35 6.44
CA PRO A 149 -3.56 -7.22 5.68
C PRO A 149 -2.76 -6.23 6.54
N TRP A 150 -3.17 -6.02 7.79
CA TRP A 150 -2.43 -5.14 8.68
C TRP A 150 -1.06 -5.69 9.06
N ALA A 151 -0.89 -7.01 9.12
CA ALA A 151 0.41 -7.62 9.29
C ALA A 151 1.34 -7.33 8.10
N ILE A 152 0.82 -7.32 6.87
CA ILE A 152 1.60 -6.94 5.68
C ILE A 152 2.10 -5.49 5.82
N TYR A 153 1.19 -4.55 6.07
CA TYR A 153 1.57 -3.14 6.29
C TYR A 153 2.55 -2.97 7.44
N GLY A 154 2.28 -3.64 8.56
CA GLY A 154 3.11 -3.58 9.76
C GLY A 154 4.53 -4.06 9.51
N ILE A 155 4.72 -5.19 8.83
CA ILE A 155 6.04 -5.74 8.54
C ILE A 155 6.82 -4.86 7.58
N PHE A 156 6.20 -4.39 6.49
CA PHE A 156 6.85 -3.48 5.56
C PHE A 156 7.21 -2.15 6.22
N GLY A 157 6.27 -1.55 6.96
CA GLY A 157 6.53 -0.32 7.71
C GLY A 157 7.64 -0.48 8.73
N LEU A 158 7.64 -1.57 9.50
CA LEU A 158 8.65 -1.88 10.49
C LEU A 158 10.04 -2.07 9.84
N ALA A 159 10.12 -2.82 8.74
CA ALA A 159 11.38 -3.07 8.05
C ALA A 159 12.01 -1.76 7.50
N ILE A 160 11.20 -0.92 6.86
CA ILE A 160 11.65 0.37 6.33
C ILE A 160 12.02 1.31 7.48
N ALA A 161 11.17 1.45 8.49
CA ALA A 161 11.42 2.32 9.62
C ALA A 161 12.66 1.92 10.41
N TYR A 162 12.84 0.63 10.69
CA TYR A 162 14.03 0.13 11.36
C TYR A 162 15.31 0.37 10.52
N SER A 163 15.24 0.07 9.22
CA SER A 163 16.36 0.29 8.31
C SER A 163 16.75 1.77 8.23
N THR A 164 15.77 2.66 8.12
CA THR A 164 16.01 4.09 7.92
C THR A 164 16.34 4.79 9.22
N PHE A 165 15.47 4.70 10.22
CA PHE A 165 15.59 5.53 11.42
C PHE A 165 16.52 4.90 12.48
N ARG A 166 16.57 3.56 12.56
CA ARG A 166 17.43 2.90 13.54
C ARG A 166 18.83 2.64 13.00
N LEU A 167 18.98 2.26 11.73
CA LEU A 167 20.25 1.92 11.12
C LEU A 167 20.85 3.04 10.27
N GLY A 168 20.14 4.18 10.10
CA GLY A 168 20.61 5.35 9.34
C GLY A 168 20.76 5.11 7.83
N ARG A 169 20.04 4.12 7.27
CA ARG A 169 20.11 3.78 5.84
C ARG A 169 19.17 4.67 5.04
N ARG A 170 19.37 4.70 3.72
CA ARG A 170 18.45 5.40 2.80
C ARG A 170 17.06 4.81 2.90
N GLN A 171 16.03 5.66 2.79
CA GLN A 171 14.63 5.25 2.84
C GLN A 171 14.20 4.62 1.48
N LEU A 172 14.81 3.48 1.17
CA LEU A 172 14.53 2.68 -0.01
C LEU A 172 14.16 1.26 0.43
N LEU A 173 13.29 0.61 -0.35
CA LEU A 173 12.94 -0.78 -0.06
C LEU A 173 14.16 -1.69 -0.16
N SER A 174 15.03 -1.47 -1.14
CA SER A 174 16.30 -2.19 -1.28
C SER A 174 17.19 -2.12 -0.04
N SER A 175 17.16 -1.00 0.69
CA SER A 175 17.92 -0.83 1.94
C SER A 175 17.46 -1.76 3.06
N ALA A 176 16.16 -2.08 3.10
CA ALA A 176 15.63 -3.05 4.06
C ALA A 176 16.11 -4.49 3.77
N PHE A 177 16.47 -4.78 2.52
CA PHE A 177 16.97 -6.08 2.09
C PHE A 177 18.49 -6.27 2.24
N ILE A 178 19.23 -5.24 2.68
CA ILE A 178 20.70 -5.34 2.89
C ILE A 178 21.10 -6.57 3.73
N PRO A 179 20.39 -6.96 4.80
CA PRO A 179 20.76 -8.17 5.55
C PRO A 179 20.72 -9.47 4.74
N LEU A 180 19.93 -9.51 3.67
CA LEU A 180 19.75 -10.69 2.82
C LEU A 180 20.67 -10.68 1.59
N ILE A 181 20.83 -9.51 0.94
CA ILE A 181 21.55 -9.41 -0.34
C ILE A 181 22.91 -8.68 -0.22
N GLY A 182 23.23 -8.22 0.99
CA GLY A 182 24.45 -7.44 1.25
C GLY A 182 24.40 -6.02 0.66
N GLU A 183 25.32 -5.15 1.08
CA GLU A 183 25.36 -3.75 0.59
C GLU A 183 25.65 -3.66 -0.93
N ARG A 184 26.53 -4.53 -1.45
CA ARG A 184 26.82 -4.57 -2.89
C ARG A 184 25.58 -4.96 -3.71
N GLY A 185 24.78 -5.90 -3.22
CA GLY A 185 23.51 -6.29 -3.84
C GLY A 185 22.49 -5.16 -3.81
N ALA A 186 22.33 -4.50 -2.65
CA ALA A 186 21.39 -3.40 -2.47
C ALA A 186 21.73 -2.18 -3.34
N LYS A 187 23.02 -1.83 -3.46
CA LYS A 187 23.52 -0.75 -4.35
C LYS A 187 23.64 -1.19 -5.83
N GLY A 188 23.52 -2.50 -6.09
CA GLY A 188 23.70 -3.12 -7.40
C GLY A 188 22.39 -3.31 -8.18
N TRP A 189 22.41 -4.27 -9.10
CA TRP A 189 21.27 -4.62 -9.92
C TRP A 189 20.08 -5.14 -9.12
N SER A 190 20.32 -6.01 -8.14
CA SER A 190 19.26 -6.59 -7.31
C SER A 190 18.48 -5.51 -6.57
N GLY A 191 19.18 -4.54 -5.96
CA GLY A 191 18.53 -3.42 -5.26
C GLY A 191 17.71 -2.54 -6.20
N ARG A 192 18.25 -2.25 -7.40
CA ARG A 192 17.50 -1.45 -8.41
C ARG A 192 16.21 -2.15 -8.85
N VAL A 193 16.24 -3.46 -9.06
CA VAL A 193 15.02 -4.23 -9.39
C VAL A 193 14.00 -4.14 -8.27
N ILE A 194 14.42 -4.29 -7.01
CA ILE A 194 13.53 -4.14 -5.84
C ILE A 194 12.90 -2.75 -5.82
N ASP A 195 13.68 -1.69 -6.03
CA ASP A 195 13.19 -0.31 -5.99
C ASP A 195 12.28 0.01 -7.19
N ILE A 196 12.57 -0.51 -8.39
CA ILE A 196 11.68 -0.41 -9.56
C ILE A 196 10.33 -1.08 -9.28
N LEU A 197 10.34 -2.30 -8.74
CA LEU A 197 9.11 -3.01 -8.38
C LEU A 197 8.32 -2.27 -7.29
N ALA A 198 9.00 -1.70 -6.31
CA ALA A 198 8.37 -0.87 -5.27
C ALA A 198 7.68 0.37 -5.85
N ILE A 199 8.34 1.08 -6.78
CA ILE A 199 7.76 2.24 -7.47
C ILE A 199 6.52 1.82 -8.27
N ILE A 200 6.62 0.76 -9.07
CA ILE A 200 5.51 0.25 -9.88
C ILE A 200 4.33 -0.14 -9.00
N ALA A 201 4.57 -0.93 -7.94
CA ALA A 201 3.54 -1.36 -7.01
C ALA A 201 2.85 -0.17 -6.32
N THR A 202 3.63 0.85 -5.92
CA THR A 202 3.10 2.05 -5.27
C THR A 202 2.24 2.88 -6.24
N ILE A 203 2.71 3.10 -7.47
CA ILE A 203 1.97 3.89 -8.46
C ILE A 203 0.66 3.20 -8.84
N PHE A 204 0.69 1.92 -9.20
CA PHE A 204 -0.53 1.20 -9.57
C PHE A 204 -1.48 1.00 -8.38
N GLY A 205 -0.96 0.73 -7.18
CA GLY A 205 -1.77 0.62 -5.96
C GLY A 205 -2.49 1.93 -5.62
N THR A 206 -1.78 3.06 -5.70
CA THR A 206 -2.37 4.39 -5.47
C THR A 206 -3.39 4.74 -6.56
N ALA A 207 -3.06 4.50 -7.82
CA ALA A 207 -3.97 4.76 -8.95
C ALA A 207 -5.26 3.92 -8.84
N CYS A 208 -5.15 2.64 -8.47
CA CYS A 208 -6.29 1.77 -8.23
C CYS A 208 -7.18 2.31 -7.10
N SER A 209 -6.59 2.68 -5.97
CA SER A 209 -7.33 3.25 -4.83
C SER A 209 -8.04 4.55 -5.18
N LEU A 210 -7.37 5.46 -5.92
CA LEU A 210 -7.99 6.70 -6.40
C LEU A 210 -9.15 6.42 -7.36
N GLY A 211 -9.00 5.45 -8.28
CA GLY A 211 -10.03 5.05 -9.22
C GLY A 211 -11.28 4.49 -8.52
N ILE A 212 -11.08 3.56 -7.58
CA ILE A 212 -12.17 3.01 -6.75
C ILE A 212 -12.83 4.14 -5.96
N GLY A 213 -12.05 5.01 -5.31
CA GLY A 213 -12.56 6.14 -4.56
C GLY A 213 -13.41 7.09 -5.38
N ALA A 214 -12.98 7.40 -6.59
CA ALA A 214 -13.73 8.27 -7.50
C ALA A 214 -15.06 7.66 -7.93
N THR A 215 -15.10 6.36 -8.21
CA THR A 215 -16.36 5.67 -8.54
C THR A 215 -17.33 5.65 -7.37
N GLN A 216 -16.83 5.49 -6.14
CA GLN A 216 -17.65 5.53 -4.92
C GLN A 216 -18.22 6.93 -4.66
N ILE A 217 -17.38 7.98 -4.78
CA ILE A 217 -17.83 9.36 -4.64
C ILE A 217 -18.89 9.66 -5.70
N SER A 218 -18.67 9.25 -6.96
CA SER A 218 -19.65 9.41 -8.03
C SER A 218 -20.98 8.73 -7.72
N ALA A 219 -20.95 7.49 -7.22
CA ALA A 219 -22.14 6.77 -6.79
C ALA A 219 -22.85 7.46 -5.61
N GLY A 220 -22.09 7.93 -4.61
CA GLY A 220 -22.62 8.68 -3.48
C GLY A 220 -23.29 10.00 -3.89
N LEU A 221 -22.67 10.78 -4.79
CA LEU A 221 -23.26 11.99 -5.34
C LEU A 221 -24.55 11.72 -6.12
N THR A 222 -24.61 10.58 -6.81
CA THR A 222 -25.82 10.15 -7.52
C THR A 222 -26.92 9.76 -6.55
N ALA A 223 -26.60 8.99 -5.52
CA ALA A 223 -27.56 8.59 -4.48
C ALA A 223 -28.10 9.81 -3.69
N ALA A 224 -27.28 10.83 -3.48
CA ALA A 224 -27.67 12.09 -2.86
C ALA A 224 -28.46 13.02 -3.80
N GLY A 225 -28.65 12.68 -5.08
CA GLY A 225 -29.38 13.48 -6.06
C GLY A 225 -28.61 14.70 -6.59
N ILE A 226 -27.32 14.83 -6.25
CA ILE A 226 -26.46 15.95 -6.68
C ILE A 226 -26.07 15.80 -8.15
N VAL A 227 -25.76 14.57 -8.57
CA VAL A 227 -25.43 14.23 -9.97
C VAL A 227 -26.48 13.25 -10.47
N LYS A 228 -27.30 13.67 -11.42
CA LYS A 228 -28.39 12.81 -11.94
C LYS A 228 -27.89 11.73 -12.91
N ASN A 229 -26.92 12.08 -13.75
CA ASN A 229 -26.37 11.17 -14.79
C ASN A 229 -24.85 11.21 -14.72
N PRO A 230 -24.21 10.37 -13.90
CA PRO A 230 -22.76 10.32 -13.83
C PRO A 230 -22.18 9.84 -15.16
N SER A 231 -21.20 10.56 -15.66
CA SER A 231 -20.47 10.25 -16.90
C SER A 231 -19.00 10.03 -16.62
N MET A 232 -18.26 9.58 -17.63
CA MET A 232 -16.80 9.48 -17.53
C MET A 232 -16.18 10.84 -17.13
N SER A 233 -16.72 11.97 -17.62
CA SER A 233 -16.27 13.30 -17.24
C SER A 233 -16.44 13.58 -15.73
N THR A 234 -17.51 13.08 -15.11
CA THR A 234 -17.71 13.19 -13.66
C THR A 234 -16.60 12.49 -12.90
N ILE A 235 -16.24 11.28 -13.31
CA ILE A 235 -15.15 10.50 -12.68
C ILE A 235 -13.82 11.24 -12.88
N VAL A 236 -13.54 11.72 -14.08
CA VAL A 236 -12.30 12.47 -14.38
C VAL A 236 -12.17 13.73 -13.51
N VAL A 237 -13.25 14.49 -13.32
CA VAL A 237 -13.26 15.66 -12.43
C VAL A 237 -12.97 15.26 -10.99
N ILE A 238 -13.63 14.22 -10.49
CA ILE A 238 -13.41 13.73 -9.12
C ILE A 238 -11.95 13.29 -8.94
N VAL A 239 -11.42 12.46 -9.86
CA VAL A 239 -10.02 12.02 -9.80
C VAL A 239 -9.06 13.20 -9.84
N SER A 240 -9.33 14.20 -10.67
CA SER A 240 -8.48 15.40 -10.77
C SER A 240 -8.45 16.18 -9.44
N ILE A 241 -9.60 16.38 -8.81
CA ILE A 241 -9.70 17.07 -7.51
C ILE A 241 -8.95 16.27 -6.43
N LEU A 242 -9.18 14.95 -6.36
CA LEU A 242 -8.50 14.09 -5.40
C LEU A 242 -6.98 14.09 -5.62
N THR A 243 -6.54 14.02 -6.87
CA THR A 243 -5.12 14.06 -7.23
C THR A 243 -4.47 15.38 -6.84
N LEU A 244 -5.12 16.50 -7.09
CA LEU A 244 -4.63 17.82 -6.68
C LEU A 244 -4.53 17.93 -5.16
N ALA A 245 -5.56 17.50 -4.42
CA ALA A 245 -5.55 17.49 -2.96
C ALA A 245 -4.42 16.61 -2.41
N TYR A 246 -4.25 15.41 -2.97
CA TYR A 246 -3.16 14.50 -2.63
C TYR A 246 -1.78 15.10 -2.89
N LEU A 247 -1.58 15.71 -4.07
CA LEU A 247 -0.30 16.34 -4.42
C LEU A 247 0.02 17.52 -3.50
N MET A 248 -0.96 18.37 -3.18
CA MET A 248 -0.76 19.47 -2.23
C MET A 248 -0.39 18.96 -0.84
N SER A 249 -1.07 17.92 -0.37
CA SER A 249 -0.76 17.28 0.92
C SER A 249 0.65 16.68 0.92
N ALA A 250 1.02 15.94 -0.12
CA ALA A 250 2.33 15.32 -0.26
C ALA A 250 3.47 16.35 -0.34
N MET A 251 3.28 17.43 -1.09
CA MET A 251 4.26 18.50 -1.24
C MET A 251 4.47 19.31 0.04
N SER A 252 3.47 19.44 0.89
CA SER A 252 3.58 20.13 2.18
C SER A 252 4.26 19.31 3.27
N GLY A 253 4.52 18.03 3.02
CA GLY A 253 5.23 17.12 3.91
C GLY A 253 4.41 16.63 5.11
N VAL A 254 5.01 15.73 5.91
CA VAL A 254 4.31 15.06 7.03
C VAL A 254 3.90 16.08 8.10
N GLY A 255 4.78 17.02 8.47
CA GLY A 255 4.53 17.97 9.55
C GLY A 255 3.45 19.00 9.26
N ASN A 256 3.34 19.45 8.00
CA ASN A 256 2.46 20.55 7.58
C ASN A 256 1.29 20.10 6.69
N GLY A 257 1.34 18.90 6.13
CA GLY A 257 0.30 18.35 5.26
C GLY A 257 -0.40 17.15 5.87
N ILE A 258 0.25 16.00 5.86
CA ILE A 258 -0.34 14.71 6.24
C ILE A 258 -0.87 14.70 7.68
N ARG A 259 -0.26 15.48 8.57
CA ARG A 259 -0.71 15.60 9.97
C ARG A 259 -2.11 16.20 10.14
N TYR A 260 -2.55 17.06 9.21
CA TYR A 260 -3.80 17.80 9.31
C TYR A 260 -4.92 17.27 8.41
N VAL A 261 -4.62 16.29 7.55
CA VAL A 261 -5.58 15.55 6.73
C VAL A 261 -6.10 14.34 7.48
#